data_accfa187fd1d5f155b913e36d58f4356
#
_entry.id   accfa187fd1d5f155b913e36d58f4356
#
_cell.length_a   1.000
_cell.length_b   1.000
_cell.length_c   1.000
_cell.angle_alpha   90.00
_cell.angle_beta   90.00
_cell.angle_gamma   90.00
#
_symmetry.space_group_name_H-M   'P 1'
#
loop_
_entity.id
_entity.type
_entity.pdbx_description
1 polymer ?
#
loop_
_entity_poly.entity_id
_entity_poly.type
_entity_poly.pdbx_seq_one_letter_code
_entity_poly.pdbx_strand_id
1 'polypeptide(L)'
;AAAVDTVDAPLEVHFIDVGQALSVLVECDGQFMLYDGGNVDDGSLIVSYLQSQGVEQLEYVFCSHAHEDHVGGLAAALAYFPAYHVYSPVTDASTKCFQDFVKYTQQQGLQVEVPAVGTMWPLGGATVTMLGPVAQYSDTNDTSIVLRIDYGSTSFLLTGDMEKTAETDLVNSGANLRADVLQVGHHGSSTSTSYLFLNAVLPE
;
A
#
# COMPACT_ATOMS: atom_id res chain seq x y z
N ALA A 1 22.43 -24.36 25.20
CA ALA A 1 21.92 -23.38 24.22
C ALA A 1 20.94 -22.53 24.97
N ALA A 2 21.27 -21.23 25.18
CA ALA A 2 20.34 -20.26 25.70
C ALA A 2 19.30 -20.00 24.62
N ALA A 3 18.00 -20.08 24.99
CA ALA A 3 16.95 -19.57 24.13
C ALA A 3 17.22 -18.06 23.97
N VAL A 4 17.42 -17.64 22.74
CA VAL A 4 17.35 -16.22 22.40
C VAL A 4 15.88 -15.88 22.55
N ASP A 5 15.52 -15.07 23.55
CA ASP A 5 14.23 -14.40 23.57
C ASP A 5 14.21 -13.51 22.29
N THR A 6 13.59 -14.00 21.24
CA THR A 6 13.18 -13.13 20.14
C THR A 6 12.09 -12.23 20.73
N VAL A 7 12.48 -11.03 21.16
CA VAL A 7 11.52 -9.95 21.30
C VAL A 7 10.95 -9.78 19.90
N ASP A 8 9.67 -10.16 19.69
CA ASP A 8 8.99 -9.88 18.46
C ASP A 8 9.11 -8.38 18.22
N ALA A 9 9.77 -7.98 17.13
CA ALA A 9 9.83 -6.58 16.77
C ALA A 9 8.41 -6.10 16.53
N PRO A 10 8.03 -4.93 17.04
CA PRO A 10 6.68 -4.40 16.85
C PRO A 10 6.41 -4.19 15.36
N LEU A 11 5.17 -4.39 14.95
CA LEU A 11 4.70 -3.85 13.67
C LEU A 11 4.56 -2.33 13.83
N GLU A 12 5.18 -1.57 12.95
CA GLU A 12 5.00 -0.13 12.86
C GLU A 12 4.37 0.24 11.52
N VAL A 13 3.31 1.04 11.56
CA VAL A 13 2.60 1.53 10.38
C VAL A 13 2.60 3.06 10.42
N HIS A 14 3.39 3.65 9.53
CA HIS A 14 3.62 5.09 9.48
C HIS A 14 2.77 5.71 8.36
N PHE A 15 1.79 6.51 8.72
CA PHE A 15 1.07 7.36 7.77
C PHE A 15 1.86 8.66 7.61
N ILE A 16 2.56 8.80 6.48
CA ILE A 16 3.45 9.94 6.21
C ILE A 16 2.59 11.14 5.82
N ASP A 17 2.80 12.29 6.47
CA ASP A 17 2.07 13.53 6.13
C ASP A 17 2.56 14.09 4.80
N VAL A 18 1.82 13.80 3.76
CA VAL A 18 2.01 14.25 2.37
C VAL A 18 0.88 15.17 1.90
N GLY A 19 0.14 15.77 2.86
CA GLY A 19 -1.02 16.62 2.56
C GLY A 19 -2.19 15.83 1.98
N GLN A 20 -2.82 16.34 0.90
CA GLN A 20 -3.89 15.62 0.20
C GLN A 20 -3.26 14.60 -0.77
N ALA A 21 -2.75 13.52 -0.22
CA ALA A 21 -2.11 12.42 -0.94
C ALA A 21 -2.02 11.22 0.01
N LEU A 22 -1.43 10.12 -0.41
CA LEU A 22 -1.23 8.95 0.45
C LEU A 22 0.19 8.43 0.34
N SER A 23 0.80 8.15 1.49
CA SER A 23 2.02 7.34 1.58
C SER A 23 2.08 6.65 2.94
N VAL A 24 2.26 5.34 2.94
CA VAL A 24 2.31 4.52 4.15
C VAL A 24 3.57 3.66 4.12
N LEU A 25 4.42 3.80 5.13
CA LEU A 25 5.52 2.88 5.38
C LEU A 25 5.09 1.86 6.43
N VAL A 26 5.32 0.59 6.15
CA VAL A 26 5.11 -0.50 7.10
C VAL A 26 6.45 -1.15 7.39
N GLU A 27 6.78 -1.27 8.67
CA GLU A 27 7.96 -1.97 9.18
C GLU A 27 7.54 -3.14 10.06
N CYS A 28 8.18 -4.30 9.85
CA CYS A 28 8.09 -5.43 10.78
C CYS A 28 9.40 -6.24 10.73
N ASP A 29 10.04 -6.45 11.88
CA ASP A 29 11.29 -7.22 12.01
C ASP A 29 12.42 -6.70 11.09
N GLY A 30 12.49 -5.38 10.87
CA GLY A 30 13.49 -4.75 9.99
C GLY A 30 13.24 -4.97 8.51
N GLN A 31 12.06 -5.46 8.12
CA GLN A 31 11.58 -5.53 6.75
C GLN A 31 10.61 -4.40 6.48
N PHE A 32 10.69 -3.79 5.30
CA PHE A 32 9.96 -2.58 4.97
C PHE A 32 9.09 -2.76 3.72
N MET A 33 7.88 -2.22 3.79
CA MET A 33 6.95 -2.13 2.67
C MET A 33 6.49 -0.67 2.52
N LEU A 34 6.54 -0.15 1.31
CA LEU A 34 6.00 1.18 0.99
C LEU A 34 4.70 1.02 0.18
N TYR A 35 3.62 1.60 0.66
CA TYR A 35 2.33 1.66 -0.02
C TYR A 35 2.03 3.12 -0.35
N ASP A 36 2.05 3.44 -1.64
CA ASP A 36 1.99 4.78 -2.22
C ASP A 36 3.13 5.73 -1.82
N GLY A 37 3.32 6.80 -2.56
CA GLY A 37 4.44 7.72 -2.41
C GLY A 37 4.05 9.19 -2.40
N GLY A 38 2.76 9.53 -2.27
CA GLY A 38 2.32 10.92 -2.36
C GLY A 38 2.44 11.49 -3.77
N ASN A 39 2.45 12.82 -3.86
CA ASN A 39 2.64 13.56 -5.11
C ASN A 39 4.09 13.48 -5.61
N VAL A 40 4.33 13.91 -6.84
CA VAL A 40 5.70 14.01 -7.39
C VAL A 40 6.59 14.91 -6.53
N ASP A 41 6.05 16.02 -6.05
CA ASP A 41 6.80 16.98 -5.22
C ASP A 41 7.12 16.43 -3.82
N ASP A 42 6.44 15.40 -3.36
CA ASP A 42 6.71 14.72 -2.08
C ASP A 42 7.90 13.76 -2.14
N GLY A 43 8.44 13.46 -3.32
CA GLY A 43 9.50 12.48 -3.50
C GLY A 43 10.71 12.69 -2.58
N SER A 44 11.15 13.93 -2.37
CA SER A 44 12.27 14.26 -1.47
C SER A 44 11.90 14.05 0.00
N LEU A 45 10.67 14.32 0.39
CA LEU A 45 10.15 14.06 1.74
C LEU A 45 10.12 12.56 2.00
N ILE A 46 9.56 11.78 1.07
CA ILE A 46 9.50 10.32 1.18
C ILE A 46 10.89 9.73 1.34
N VAL A 47 11.86 10.08 0.48
CA VAL A 47 13.24 9.60 0.58
C VAL A 47 13.84 9.94 1.94
N SER A 48 13.70 11.19 2.40
CA SER A 48 14.24 11.63 3.69
C SER A 48 13.58 10.91 4.87
N TYR A 49 12.27 10.66 4.78
CA TYR A 49 11.54 9.92 5.81
C TYR A 49 12.00 8.47 5.89
N LEU A 50 12.06 7.76 4.76
CA LEU A 50 12.55 6.39 4.69
C LEU A 50 13.99 6.27 5.25
N GLN A 51 14.89 7.22 4.91
CA GLN A 51 16.22 7.28 5.49
C GLN A 51 16.20 7.45 7.00
N SER A 52 15.32 8.30 7.54
CA SER A 52 15.22 8.54 8.98
C SER A 52 14.71 7.31 9.75
N GLN A 53 13.96 6.43 9.08
CA GLN A 53 13.49 5.15 9.63
C GLN A 53 14.51 4.01 9.40
N GLY A 54 15.68 4.30 8.84
CA GLY A 54 16.73 3.29 8.66
C GLY A 54 16.46 2.33 7.51
N VAL A 55 15.57 2.67 6.58
CA VAL A 55 15.30 1.85 5.41
C VAL A 55 16.56 1.73 4.56
N GLU A 56 17.06 0.51 4.39
CA GLU A 56 18.15 0.20 3.47
C GLU A 56 17.62 -0.39 2.14
N GLN A 57 16.49 -1.11 2.21
CA GLN A 57 15.80 -1.72 1.07
C GLN A 57 14.31 -1.87 1.37
N LEU A 58 13.51 -2.05 0.33
CA LEU A 58 12.07 -2.29 0.41
C LEU A 58 11.78 -3.71 -0.07
N GLU A 59 11.14 -4.54 0.78
CA GLU A 59 10.67 -5.86 0.38
C GLU A 59 9.59 -5.73 -0.69
N TYR A 60 8.66 -4.80 -0.46
CA TYR A 60 7.54 -4.54 -1.35
C TYR A 60 7.30 -3.05 -1.55
N VAL A 61 7.02 -2.67 -2.79
CA VAL A 61 6.49 -1.36 -3.15
C VAL A 61 5.14 -1.56 -3.82
N PHE A 62 4.10 -0.97 -3.27
CA PHE A 62 2.76 -0.99 -3.84
C PHE A 62 2.37 0.41 -4.31
N CYS A 63 1.91 0.51 -5.56
CA CYS A 63 1.13 1.62 -6.05
C CYS A 63 -0.34 1.20 -5.99
N SER A 64 -1.15 1.85 -5.13
CA SER A 64 -2.56 1.50 -5.00
C SER A 64 -3.29 1.67 -6.32
N HIS A 65 -3.11 2.81 -6.98
CA HIS A 65 -3.65 3.11 -8.30
C HIS A 65 -2.83 4.21 -8.99
N ALA A 66 -3.16 4.53 -10.27
CA ALA A 66 -2.29 5.32 -11.14
C ALA A 66 -2.48 6.84 -11.06
N HIS A 67 -3.11 7.39 -10.01
CA HIS A 67 -3.18 8.84 -9.79
C HIS A 67 -1.88 9.39 -9.20
N GLU A 68 -1.59 10.66 -9.51
CA GLU A 68 -0.31 11.30 -9.14
C GLU A 68 -0.09 11.36 -7.63
N ASP A 69 -1.12 11.69 -6.86
CA ASP A 69 -1.09 11.82 -5.41
C ASP A 69 -0.89 10.47 -4.66
N HIS A 70 -0.68 9.39 -5.41
CA HIS A 70 -0.33 8.05 -4.93
C HIS A 70 0.97 7.54 -5.54
N VAL A 71 1.10 7.59 -6.87
CA VAL A 71 2.28 7.06 -7.57
C VAL A 71 3.43 8.04 -7.61
N GLY A 72 3.19 9.34 -7.41
CA GLY A 72 4.12 10.40 -7.73
C GLY A 72 5.51 10.28 -7.12
N GLY A 73 5.60 10.11 -5.82
CA GLY A 73 6.87 10.00 -5.11
C GLY A 73 7.51 8.61 -5.16
N LEU A 74 6.81 7.56 -5.64
CA LEU A 74 7.38 6.20 -5.73
C LEU A 74 8.61 6.15 -6.65
N ALA A 75 8.63 6.96 -7.71
CA ALA A 75 9.77 7.06 -8.60
C ALA A 75 11.04 7.52 -7.87
N ALA A 76 10.92 8.48 -6.94
CA ALA A 76 12.04 8.94 -6.12
C ALA A 76 12.48 7.87 -5.12
N ALA A 77 11.54 7.17 -4.45
CA ALA A 77 11.86 6.07 -3.55
C ALA A 77 12.63 4.97 -4.29
N LEU A 78 12.16 4.53 -5.46
CA LEU A 78 12.80 3.50 -6.29
C LEU A 78 14.14 3.96 -6.91
N ALA A 79 14.34 5.27 -7.10
CA ALA A 79 15.63 5.79 -7.54
C ALA A 79 16.70 5.73 -6.44
N TYR A 80 16.28 5.69 -5.18
CA TYR A 80 17.15 5.80 -4.02
C TYR A 80 17.32 4.47 -3.26
N PHE A 81 16.24 3.69 -3.10
CA PHE A 81 16.25 2.42 -2.36
C PHE A 81 16.10 1.24 -3.29
N PRO A 82 16.90 0.16 -3.12
CA PRO A 82 16.61 -1.12 -3.74
C PRO A 82 15.23 -1.63 -3.33
N ALA A 83 14.51 -2.26 -4.27
CA ALA A 83 13.27 -2.97 -4.00
C ALA A 83 13.39 -4.41 -4.49
N TYR A 84 12.64 -5.34 -3.86
CA TYR A 84 12.57 -6.72 -4.35
C TYR A 84 11.35 -6.94 -5.24
N HIS A 85 10.22 -6.35 -4.89
CA HIS A 85 8.98 -6.50 -5.64
C HIS A 85 8.24 -5.16 -5.77
N VAL A 86 7.68 -4.93 -6.95
CA VAL A 86 6.94 -3.70 -7.24
C VAL A 86 5.59 -4.06 -7.84
N TYR A 87 4.53 -3.63 -7.19
CA TYR A 87 3.15 -3.97 -7.54
C TYR A 87 2.32 -2.75 -7.88
N SER A 88 1.39 -2.92 -8.83
CA SER A 88 0.39 -1.92 -9.20
C SER A 88 -0.81 -2.65 -9.84
N PRO A 89 -2.03 -2.08 -9.84
CA PRO A 89 -3.17 -2.70 -10.51
C PRO A 89 -3.03 -2.69 -12.04
N VAL A 90 -2.12 -1.89 -12.58
CA VAL A 90 -1.82 -1.79 -14.02
C VAL A 90 -0.31 -1.73 -14.24
N THR A 91 0.15 -2.15 -15.41
CA THR A 91 1.58 -2.12 -15.78
C THR A 91 1.94 -0.92 -16.67
N ASP A 92 0.95 -0.17 -17.14
CA ASP A 92 1.12 1.00 -17.99
C ASP A 92 0.02 2.03 -17.73
N ALA A 93 0.40 3.31 -17.74
CA ALA A 93 -0.49 4.46 -17.74
C ALA A 93 0.16 5.63 -18.47
N SER A 94 -0.67 6.55 -19.00
CA SER A 94 -0.19 7.64 -19.86
C SER A 94 0.44 8.81 -19.11
N THR A 95 0.27 8.87 -17.78
CA THR A 95 0.81 9.96 -16.95
C THR A 95 2.32 9.87 -16.81
N LYS A 96 2.99 11.03 -16.76
CA LYS A 96 4.45 11.08 -16.63
C LYS A 96 4.94 10.46 -15.31
N CYS A 97 4.24 10.69 -14.20
CA CYS A 97 4.59 10.14 -12.91
C CYS A 97 4.55 8.60 -12.92
N PHE A 98 3.55 7.98 -13.55
CA PHE A 98 3.47 6.53 -13.69
C PHE A 98 4.58 5.98 -14.59
N GLN A 99 4.87 6.66 -15.71
CA GLN A 99 5.98 6.28 -16.60
C GLN A 99 7.34 6.36 -15.90
N ASP A 100 7.55 7.35 -15.04
CA ASP A 100 8.76 7.44 -14.23
C ASP A 100 8.81 6.33 -13.16
N PHE A 101 7.70 5.99 -12.51
CA PHE A 101 7.61 4.84 -11.62
C PHE A 101 8.02 3.54 -12.32
N VAL A 102 7.47 3.25 -13.50
CA VAL A 102 7.85 2.08 -14.32
C VAL A 102 9.32 2.12 -14.72
N LYS A 103 9.82 3.29 -15.16
CA LYS A 103 11.21 3.48 -15.55
C LYS A 103 12.18 3.15 -14.41
N TYR A 104 11.95 3.66 -13.19
CA TYR A 104 12.86 3.42 -12.06
C TYR A 104 12.74 1.97 -11.54
N THR A 105 11.59 1.34 -11.65
CA THR A 105 11.43 -0.10 -11.44
C THR A 105 12.32 -0.90 -12.40
N GLN A 106 12.26 -0.56 -13.70
CA GLN A 106 13.07 -1.25 -14.71
C GLN A 106 14.58 -1.00 -14.57
N GLN A 107 14.99 0.16 -14.07
CA GLN A 107 16.40 0.44 -13.79
C GLN A 107 17.00 -0.46 -12.71
N GLN A 108 16.17 -1.01 -11.83
CA GLN A 108 16.57 -2.03 -10.85
C GLN A 108 16.52 -3.46 -11.42
N GLY A 109 16.20 -3.63 -12.70
CA GLY A 109 16.04 -4.97 -13.32
C GLY A 109 14.71 -5.65 -12.99
N LEU A 110 13.76 -4.91 -12.40
CA LEU A 110 12.43 -5.38 -12.02
C LEU A 110 11.39 -5.00 -13.08
N GLN A 111 10.20 -5.56 -12.93
CA GLN A 111 9.00 -5.15 -13.65
C GLN A 111 7.89 -4.85 -12.66
N VAL A 112 6.98 -3.95 -13.03
CA VAL A 112 5.74 -3.75 -12.29
C VAL A 112 4.85 -4.96 -12.50
N GLU A 113 4.42 -5.60 -11.40
CA GLU A 113 3.59 -6.79 -11.43
C GLU A 113 2.16 -6.45 -11.02
N VAL A 114 1.17 -7.12 -11.62
CA VAL A 114 -0.23 -7.05 -11.21
C VAL A 114 -0.52 -8.27 -10.33
N PRO A 115 -0.68 -8.09 -9.01
CA PRO A 115 -0.90 -9.22 -8.13
C PRO A 115 -2.35 -9.74 -8.23
N ALA A 116 -2.56 -10.99 -7.88
CA ALA A 116 -3.90 -11.58 -7.83
C ALA A 116 -4.54 -11.40 -6.45
N VAL A 117 -5.85 -11.20 -6.40
CA VAL A 117 -6.63 -11.20 -5.15
C VAL A 117 -6.39 -12.51 -4.40
N GLY A 118 -6.19 -12.42 -3.09
CA GLY A 118 -5.86 -13.55 -2.22
C GLY A 118 -4.37 -13.87 -2.13
N THR A 119 -3.50 -13.16 -2.89
CA THR A 119 -2.06 -13.28 -2.70
C THR A 119 -1.69 -12.81 -1.29
N MET A 120 -0.78 -13.54 -0.66
CA MET A 120 -0.27 -13.26 0.68
C MET A 120 1.24 -13.12 0.63
N TRP A 121 1.77 -12.13 1.30
CA TRP A 121 3.21 -11.88 1.43
C TRP A 121 3.61 -11.81 2.90
N PRO A 122 4.72 -12.44 3.30
CA PRO A 122 5.29 -12.22 4.62
C PRO A 122 5.98 -10.85 4.68
N LEU A 123 5.88 -10.17 5.81
CA LEU A 123 6.67 -8.98 6.13
C LEU A 123 7.11 -9.13 7.60
N GLY A 124 8.31 -9.66 7.84
CA GLY A 124 8.72 -10.09 9.18
C GLY A 124 7.72 -11.07 9.76
N GLY A 125 7.23 -10.79 10.97
CA GLY A 125 6.16 -11.53 11.63
C GLY A 125 4.74 -11.19 11.15
N ALA A 126 4.58 -10.18 10.30
CA ALA A 126 3.29 -9.79 9.75
C ALA A 126 2.95 -10.56 8.46
N THR A 127 1.68 -10.59 8.13
CA THR A 127 1.16 -11.10 6.85
C THR A 127 0.40 -10.00 6.14
N VAL A 128 0.79 -9.71 4.89
CA VAL A 128 0.10 -8.78 4.00
C VAL A 128 -0.75 -9.58 3.04
N THR A 129 -2.05 -9.30 2.95
CA THR A 129 -3.00 -10.03 2.10
C THR A 129 -3.67 -9.06 1.13
N MET A 130 -3.67 -9.36 -0.17
CA MET A 130 -4.42 -8.60 -1.16
C MET A 130 -5.91 -8.98 -1.15
N LEU A 131 -6.76 -8.02 -0.88
CA LEU A 131 -8.21 -8.22 -0.85
C LEU A 131 -8.93 -7.66 -2.10
N GLY A 132 -8.40 -6.65 -2.74
CA GLY A 132 -8.97 -6.00 -3.92
C GLY A 132 -7.92 -5.41 -4.86
N PRO A 133 -8.33 -4.99 -6.05
CA PRO A 133 -9.68 -4.95 -6.60
C PRO A 133 -10.22 -6.34 -6.97
N VAL A 134 -11.51 -6.60 -6.69
CA VAL A 134 -12.14 -7.92 -6.96
C VAL A 134 -12.77 -8.02 -8.36
N ALA A 135 -12.81 -6.92 -9.10
CA ALA A 135 -13.32 -6.83 -10.47
C ALA A 135 -12.44 -5.89 -11.30
N GLN A 136 -12.76 -5.76 -12.58
CA GLN A 136 -12.18 -4.74 -13.43
C GLN A 136 -13.05 -3.49 -13.41
N TYR A 137 -12.44 -2.34 -13.19
CA TYR A 137 -13.14 -1.05 -13.10
C TYR A 137 -12.62 -0.09 -14.17
N SER A 138 -13.51 0.77 -14.66
CA SER A 138 -13.16 1.88 -15.57
C SER A 138 -12.71 3.13 -14.82
N ASP A 139 -13.13 3.29 -13.56
CA ASP A 139 -12.67 4.34 -12.69
C ASP A 139 -11.32 3.95 -12.08
N THR A 140 -10.34 4.85 -12.16
CA THR A 140 -8.99 4.60 -11.69
C THR A 140 -8.95 4.40 -10.16
N ASN A 141 -9.77 5.14 -9.40
CA ASN A 141 -9.87 4.99 -7.95
C ASN A 141 -10.33 3.59 -7.56
N ASP A 142 -11.33 3.06 -8.24
CA ASP A 142 -11.88 1.72 -7.99
C ASP A 142 -10.88 0.60 -8.34
N THR A 143 -9.78 0.89 -9.08
CA THR A 143 -8.70 -0.07 -9.31
C THR A 143 -7.74 -0.21 -8.12
N SER A 144 -7.93 0.54 -7.05
CA SER A 144 -7.03 0.56 -5.89
C SER A 144 -6.75 -0.84 -5.35
N ILE A 145 -5.46 -1.17 -5.20
CA ILE A 145 -5.02 -2.37 -4.47
C ILE A 145 -5.41 -2.21 -3.01
N VAL A 146 -6.25 -3.10 -2.51
CA VAL A 146 -6.65 -3.14 -1.11
C VAL A 146 -5.83 -4.18 -0.38
N LEU A 147 -5.10 -3.74 0.66
CA LEU A 147 -4.25 -4.61 1.47
C LEU A 147 -4.77 -4.71 2.90
N ARG A 148 -4.82 -5.94 3.41
CA ARG A 148 -4.96 -6.22 4.83
C ARG A 148 -3.61 -6.64 5.38
N ILE A 149 -3.21 -6.06 6.52
CA ILE A 149 -1.98 -6.38 7.23
C ILE A 149 -2.37 -6.95 8.59
N ASP A 150 -1.95 -8.17 8.87
CA ASP A 150 -2.22 -8.87 10.13
C ASP A 150 -0.93 -9.10 10.89
N TYR A 151 -0.90 -8.73 12.18
CA TYR A 151 0.19 -9.00 13.12
C TYR A 151 -0.36 -9.35 14.48
N GLY A 152 -0.20 -10.59 14.91
CA GLY A 152 -0.79 -11.07 16.16
C GLY A 152 -2.31 -10.90 16.17
N SER A 153 -2.81 -10.06 17.08
CA SER A 153 -4.24 -9.72 17.17
C SER A 153 -4.61 -8.39 16.51
N THR A 154 -3.63 -7.67 15.96
CA THR A 154 -3.84 -6.35 15.37
C THR A 154 -3.90 -6.44 13.85
N SER A 155 -4.78 -5.67 13.26
CA SER A 155 -5.01 -5.67 11.81
C SER A 155 -5.24 -4.27 11.26
N PHE A 156 -4.65 -4.01 10.09
CA PHE A 156 -4.80 -2.77 9.33
C PHE A 156 -5.45 -3.08 7.98
N LEU A 157 -6.26 -2.14 7.50
CA LEU A 157 -6.82 -2.20 6.14
C LEU A 157 -6.46 -0.91 5.40
N LEU A 158 -5.67 -1.05 4.33
CA LEU A 158 -5.30 0.03 3.42
C LEU A 158 -6.14 -0.10 2.15
N THR A 159 -6.83 0.95 1.76
CA THR A 159 -7.85 0.93 0.71
C THR A 159 -7.52 1.81 -0.50
N GLY A 160 -6.42 2.59 -0.42
CA GLY A 160 -6.15 3.63 -1.41
C GLY A 160 -7.35 4.56 -1.55
N ASP A 161 -7.77 4.79 -2.78
CA ASP A 161 -8.91 5.65 -3.09
C ASP A 161 -10.15 4.89 -3.56
N MET A 162 -10.22 3.60 -3.23
CA MET A 162 -11.38 2.76 -3.55
C MET A 162 -12.70 3.47 -3.22
N GLU A 163 -13.63 3.52 -4.18
CA GLU A 163 -14.92 4.17 -4.04
C GLU A 163 -16.06 3.16 -3.86
N LYS A 164 -17.28 3.68 -3.69
CA LYS A 164 -18.47 2.89 -3.30
C LYS A 164 -18.76 1.70 -4.19
N THR A 165 -18.43 1.75 -5.47
CA THR A 165 -18.66 0.63 -6.40
C THR A 165 -17.77 -0.55 -6.02
N ALA A 166 -16.45 -0.33 -5.93
CA ALA A 166 -15.51 -1.36 -5.56
C ALA A 166 -15.67 -1.80 -4.10
N GLU A 167 -16.02 -0.87 -3.17
CA GLU A 167 -16.37 -1.20 -1.79
C GLU A 167 -17.52 -2.21 -1.72
N THR A 168 -18.58 -1.96 -2.52
CA THR A 168 -19.75 -2.83 -2.56
C THR A 168 -19.40 -4.23 -3.06
N ASP A 169 -18.60 -4.30 -4.14
CA ASP A 169 -18.14 -5.56 -4.70
C ASP A 169 -17.24 -6.31 -3.73
N LEU A 170 -16.35 -5.58 -3.04
CA LEU A 170 -15.44 -6.16 -2.05
C LEU A 170 -16.21 -6.74 -0.84
N VAL A 171 -17.23 -6.03 -0.32
CA VAL A 171 -18.12 -6.55 0.73
C VAL A 171 -18.86 -7.80 0.25
N ASN A 172 -19.38 -7.79 -0.97
CA ASN A 172 -20.11 -8.91 -1.56
C ASN A 172 -19.23 -10.11 -1.88
N SER A 173 -17.91 -9.92 -2.01
CA SER A 173 -16.96 -11.02 -2.24
C SER A 173 -16.86 -11.99 -1.05
N GLY A 174 -17.26 -11.54 0.14
CA GLY A 174 -17.15 -12.32 1.37
C GLY A 174 -15.72 -12.32 1.96
N ALA A 175 -14.82 -11.45 1.49
CA ALA A 175 -13.49 -11.28 2.07
C ALA A 175 -13.58 -10.87 3.54
N ASN A 176 -12.61 -11.28 4.35
CA ASN A 176 -12.48 -10.79 5.73
C ASN A 176 -11.99 -9.35 5.75
N LEU A 177 -12.92 -8.41 5.91
CA LEU A 177 -12.64 -6.97 5.92
C LEU A 177 -12.44 -6.41 7.33
N ARG A 178 -12.78 -7.17 8.39
CA ARG A 178 -12.68 -6.70 9.76
C ARG A 178 -11.23 -6.31 10.07
N ALA A 179 -11.03 -5.06 10.52
CA ALA A 179 -9.71 -4.54 10.84
C ALA A 179 -9.79 -3.56 12.02
N ASP A 180 -8.77 -3.52 12.84
CA ASP A 180 -8.71 -2.59 13.99
C ASP A 180 -8.44 -1.16 13.51
N VAL A 181 -7.65 -1.01 12.46
CA VAL A 181 -7.31 0.28 11.86
C VAL A 181 -7.71 0.30 10.38
N LEU A 182 -8.44 1.31 9.97
CA LEU A 182 -8.84 1.56 8.58
C LEU A 182 -8.19 2.85 8.07
N GLN A 183 -7.42 2.76 6.98
CA GLN A 183 -7.11 3.93 6.18
C GLN A 183 -8.40 4.33 5.44
N VAL A 184 -8.92 5.51 5.77
CA VAL A 184 -10.14 6.04 5.17
C VAL A 184 -9.90 6.33 3.69
N GLY A 185 -10.73 5.75 2.82
CA GLY A 185 -10.53 5.83 1.37
C GLY A 185 -10.63 7.25 0.82
N HIS A 186 -9.87 7.49 -0.26
CA HIS A 186 -9.92 8.70 -1.07
C HIS A 186 -9.85 10.00 -0.22
N HIS A 187 -8.85 10.07 0.66
CA HIS A 187 -8.57 11.22 1.53
C HIS A 187 -9.78 11.71 2.33
N GLY A 188 -10.72 10.82 2.66
CA GLY A 188 -11.97 11.15 3.35
C GLY A 188 -13.06 11.74 2.44
N SER A 189 -12.96 11.53 1.12
CA SER A 189 -14.00 11.94 0.16
C SER A 189 -15.36 11.33 0.51
N SER A 190 -16.44 12.06 0.23
CA SER A 190 -17.80 11.53 0.36
C SER A 190 -18.15 10.42 -0.65
N THR A 191 -17.26 10.14 -1.63
CA THR A 191 -17.42 9.06 -2.60
C THR A 191 -16.97 7.70 -2.06
N SER A 192 -16.21 7.71 -0.97
CA SER A 192 -15.57 6.52 -0.37
C SER A 192 -16.02 6.31 1.09
N THR A 193 -15.56 5.21 1.68
CA THR A 193 -15.83 4.79 3.06
C THR A 193 -17.33 4.80 3.35
N SER A 194 -18.09 4.12 2.49
CA SER A 194 -19.54 4.02 2.60
C SER A 194 -19.93 3.36 3.92
N TYR A 195 -21.16 3.66 4.38
CA TYR A 195 -21.71 3.03 5.59
C TYR A 195 -21.73 1.49 5.50
N LEU A 196 -21.98 0.95 4.31
CA LEU A 196 -21.93 -0.50 4.07
C LEU A 196 -20.51 -1.03 4.33
N PHE A 197 -19.49 -0.39 3.77
CA PHE A 197 -18.09 -0.79 3.93
C PHE A 197 -17.61 -0.61 5.36
N LEU A 198 -17.90 0.55 5.97
CA LEU A 198 -17.50 0.84 7.35
C LEU A 198 -18.09 -0.20 8.34
N ASN A 199 -19.35 -0.61 8.13
CA ASN A 199 -19.97 -1.68 8.95
C ASN A 199 -19.37 -3.07 8.71
N ALA A 200 -18.77 -3.32 7.56
CA ALA A 200 -18.06 -4.58 7.30
C ALA A 200 -16.67 -4.60 7.94
N VAL A 201 -15.99 -3.45 7.99
CA VAL A 201 -14.65 -3.29 8.58
C VAL A 201 -14.71 -3.21 10.10
N LEU A 202 -15.63 -2.42 10.66
CA LEU A 202 -15.80 -2.17 12.11
C LEU A 202 -14.47 -1.79 12.80
N PRO A 203 -13.78 -0.72 12.35
CA PRO A 203 -12.54 -0.30 12.99
C PRO A 203 -12.80 0.21 14.41
N GLU A 204 -11.77 0.15 15.29
CA GLU A 204 -11.83 0.58 16.69
C GLU A 204 -11.52 2.08 16.86
#